data_b4af12b94975a7149033af70d8dddc78
#
_entry.id   b4af12b94975a7149033af70d8dddc78
#
_cell.length_a   1.000
_cell.length_b   1.000
_cell.length_c   1.000
_cell.angle_alpha   90.00
_cell.angle_beta   90.00
_cell.angle_gamma   90.00
#
_symmetry.space_group_name_H-M   'P 1'
#
loop_
_entity.id
_entity.type
_entity.pdbx_description
1 polymer ?
#
loop_
_entity_poly.entity_id
_entity_poly.type
_entity_poly.pdbx_seq_one_letter_code
_entity_poly.pdbx_strand_id
1 'polypeptide(L)'
;MALSTYSELKTSIANFLNRSDLSTEIQDDFIKLTEADFNSKLRVRKMITQSTITIDSETEALPTGFLQVRDLYILSGSTKHPLRYMTPSQMDQVKGTSTTGVPSSYTILGDTFRFMPKPDASYTGYINYYKKFDTLSDTNTTN
;
A
#
# COMPACT_ATOMS: atom_id res chain seq x y z
N MET A 1 -12.41 9.09 29.70
CA MET A 1 -12.69 7.71 29.24
C MET A 1 -11.67 7.36 28.17
N ALA A 2 -11.02 6.22 28.28
CA ALA A 2 -10.17 5.73 27.21
C ALA A 2 -11.09 5.13 26.12
N LEU A 3 -10.93 5.57 24.89
CA LEU A 3 -11.62 4.99 23.73
C LEU A 3 -10.78 3.78 23.25
N SER A 4 -11.14 2.59 23.68
CA SER A 4 -10.37 1.37 23.42
C SER A 4 -11.02 0.46 22.39
N THR A 5 -12.28 0.68 22.06
CA THR A 5 -13.03 -0.13 21.10
C THR A 5 -13.79 0.71 20.09
N TYR A 6 -14.11 0.12 18.95
CA TYR A 6 -14.93 0.75 17.93
C TYR A 6 -16.32 1.12 18.42
N SER A 7 -16.94 0.26 19.24
CA SER A 7 -18.24 0.52 19.86
C SER A 7 -18.21 1.74 20.80
N GLU A 8 -17.15 1.86 21.61
CA GLU A 8 -16.98 3.03 22.50
C GLU A 8 -16.78 4.31 21.69
N LEU A 9 -16.07 4.25 20.57
CA LEU A 9 -15.90 5.38 19.67
C LEU A 9 -17.25 5.83 19.10
N LYS A 10 -18.06 4.92 18.57
CA LYS A 10 -19.41 5.22 18.06
C LYS A 10 -20.29 5.87 19.14
N THR A 11 -20.30 5.29 20.33
CA THR A 11 -21.08 5.81 21.47
C THR A 11 -20.58 7.20 21.88
N SER A 12 -19.28 7.42 21.93
CA SER A 12 -18.71 8.71 22.29
C SER A 12 -19.08 9.79 21.28
N ILE A 13 -19.05 9.49 19.99
CA ILE A 13 -19.48 10.43 18.94
C ILE A 13 -20.97 10.76 19.07
N ALA A 14 -21.82 9.75 19.27
CA ALA A 14 -23.26 9.95 19.48
C ALA A 14 -23.55 10.85 20.69
N ASN A 15 -22.88 10.60 21.81
CA ASN A 15 -23.00 11.40 23.02
C ASN A 15 -22.50 12.85 22.82
N PHE A 16 -21.38 13.04 22.10
CA PHE A 16 -20.87 14.36 21.78
C PHE A 16 -21.84 15.17 20.91
N LEU A 17 -22.49 14.51 19.96
CA LEU A 17 -23.50 15.11 19.08
C LEU A 17 -24.87 15.26 19.77
N ASN A 18 -25.05 14.65 20.94
CA ASN A 18 -26.34 14.53 21.62
C ASN A 18 -27.45 13.95 20.72
N ARG A 19 -27.09 12.95 19.90
CA ARG A 19 -27.98 12.29 18.91
C ARG A 19 -27.79 10.78 18.98
N SER A 20 -28.87 10.06 19.22
CA SER A 20 -28.87 8.58 19.26
C SER A 20 -29.40 7.92 17.98
N ASP A 21 -29.90 8.72 17.05
CA ASP A 21 -30.52 8.30 15.81
C ASP A 21 -29.53 8.21 14.63
N LEU A 22 -28.27 8.65 14.80
CA LEU A 22 -27.24 8.73 13.74
C LEU A 22 -26.25 7.57 13.77
N SER A 23 -26.65 6.37 14.20
CA SER A 23 -25.72 5.24 14.36
C SER A 23 -25.10 4.78 13.04
N THR A 24 -25.86 4.83 11.95
CA THR A 24 -25.39 4.45 10.60
C THR A 24 -24.49 5.55 10.04
N GLU A 25 -24.89 6.81 10.13
CA GLU A 25 -24.14 7.96 9.65
C GLU A 25 -22.79 8.11 10.36
N ILE A 26 -22.74 7.84 11.69
CA ILE A 26 -21.49 7.84 12.45
C ILE A 26 -20.55 6.77 11.89
N GLN A 27 -21.04 5.56 11.64
CA GLN A 27 -20.23 4.46 11.15
C GLN A 27 -19.82 4.63 9.69
N ASP A 28 -20.78 4.93 8.82
CA ASP A 28 -20.58 4.90 7.38
C ASP A 28 -20.02 6.20 6.81
N ASP A 29 -20.34 7.32 7.42
CA ASP A 29 -19.88 8.62 6.94
C ASP A 29 -18.71 9.17 7.78
N PHE A 30 -18.91 9.44 9.06
CA PHE A 30 -17.92 10.19 9.83
C PHE A 30 -16.64 9.41 10.07
N ILE A 31 -16.75 8.14 10.46
CA ILE A 31 -15.58 7.31 10.74
C ILE A 31 -14.87 6.96 9.43
N LYS A 32 -15.57 6.49 8.41
CA LYS A 32 -14.97 6.13 7.11
C LYS A 32 -14.32 7.32 6.39
N LEU A 33 -14.94 8.51 6.44
CA LEU A 33 -14.33 9.71 5.87
C LEU A 33 -13.05 10.10 6.61
N THR A 34 -13.03 9.98 7.94
CA THR A 34 -11.85 10.24 8.75
C THR A 34 -10.74 9.23 8.45
N GLU A 35 -11.06 7.94 8.32
CA GLU A 35 -10.09 6.92 7.93
C GLU A 35 -9.52 7.16 6.53
N ALA A 36 -10.36 7.57 5.58
CA ALA A 36 -9.92 7.93 4.23
C ALA A 36 -8.96 9.13 4.25
N ASP A 37 -9.26 10.16 5.05
CA ASP A 37 -8.39 11.32 5.25
C ASP A 37 -7.04 10.91 5.87
N PHE A 38 -7.05 10.09 6.91
CA PHE A 38 -5.83 9.55 7.51
C PHE A 38 -4.99 8.76 6.52
N ASN A 39 -5.60 7.85 5.77
CA ASN A 39 -4.90 7.07 4.75
C ASN A 39 -4.31 7.93 3.63
N SER A 40 -4.92 9.07 3.30
CA SER A 40 -4.40 9.99 2.30
C SER A 40 -3.23 10.82 2.80
N LYS A 41 -3.27 11.29 4.03
CA LYS A 41 -2.33 12.28 4.59
C LYS A 41 -1.21 11.67 5.44
N LEU A 42 -1.52 10.59 6.18
CA LEU A 42 -0.56 10.02 7.12
C LEU A 42 0.40 9.05 6.45
N ARG A 43 1.66 9.10 6.88
CA ARG A 43 2.71 8.12 6.56
C ARG A 43 3.47 7.81 7.84
N VAL A 44 2.83 7.05 8.72
CA VAL A 44 3.38 6.71 10.04
C VAL A 44 4.02 5.32 10.04
N ARG A 45 4.90 5.09 10.99
CA ARG A 45 5.64 3.82 11.13
C ARG A 45 4.72 2.59 11.17
N LYS A 46 3.56 2.69 11.79
CA LYS A 46 2.56 1.61 11.89
C LYS A 46 2.01 1.16 10.53
N MET A 47 2.05 2.03 9.52
CA MET A 47 1.60 1.71 8.16
C MET A 47 2.65 0.97 7.34
N ILE A 48 3.90 0.85 7.83
CA ILE A 48 4.97 0.19 7.09
C ILE A 48 4.79 -1.32 7.20
N THR A 49 4.66 -1.95 6.05
CA THR A 49 4.52 -3.41 5.91
C THR A 49 5.53 -3.92 4.89
N GLN A 50 6.03 -5.13 5.13
CA GLN A 50 6.83 -5.86 4.17
C GLN A 50 5.97 -6.96 3.54
N SER A 51 6.09 -7.13 2.23
CA SER A 51 5.48 -8.22 1.47
C SER A 51 6.47 -8.76 0.45
N THR A 52 6.22 -9.96 -0.01
CA THR A 52 6.90 -10.54 -1.17
C THR A 52 6.00 -10.44 -2.40
N ILE A 53 6.62 -10.22 -3.55
CA ILE A 53 5.97 -10.27 -4.86
C ILE A 53 6.77 -11.18 -5.77
N THR A 54 6.09 -11.91 -6.63
CA THR A 54 6.74 -12.65 -7.71
C THR A 54 6.91 -11.71 -8.89
N ILE A 55 8.11 -11.63 -9.43
CA ILE A 55 8.46 -10.78 -10.57
C ILE A 55 8.90 -11.71 -11.70
N ASP A 56 7.96 -12.11 -12.54
CA ASP A 56 8.18 -13.03 -13.67
C ASP A 56 7.68 -12.45 -15.00
N SER A 57 7.00 -11.31 -14.93
CA SER A 57 6.54 -10.59 -16.11
C SER A 57 6.95 -9.11 -16.07
N GLU A 58 6.76 -8.40 -17.20
CA GLU A 58 7.06 -6.96 -17.27
C GLU A 58 6.21 -6.16 -16.28
N THR A 59 5.02 -6.66 -15.97
CA THR A 59 4.06 -5.96 -15.09
C THR A 59 3.52 -6.90 -14.03
N GLU A 60 3.46 -6.42 -12.78
CA GLU A 60 2.91 -7.13 -11.63
C GLU A 60 1.95 -6.24 -10.84
N ALA A 61 0.93 -6.84 -10.24
CA ALA A 61 -0.06 -6.11 -9.46
C ALA A 61 0.54 -5.52 -8.18
N LEU A 62 0.05 -4.34 -7.77
CA LEU A 62 0.38 -3.76 -6.48
C LEU A 62 -0.21 -4.60 -5.34
N PRO A 63 0.47 -4.69 -4.18
CA PRO A 63 -0.07 -5.35 -3.00
C PRO A 63 -1.37 -4.69 -2.52
N THR A 64 -2.25 -5.48 -1.92
CA THR A 64 -3.51 -4.98 -1.36
C THR A 64 -3.27 -3.87 -0.33
N GLY A 65 -4.02 -2.79 -0.47
CA GLY A 65 -3.91 -1.63 0.42
C GLY A 65 -2.65 -0.80 0.23
N PHE A 66 -1.97 -0.96 -0.88
CA PHE A 66 -0.78 -0.19 -1.23
C PHE A 66 -1.07 1.33 -1.27
N LEU A 67 -0.19 2.11 -0.68
CA LEU A 67 -0.21 3.57 -0.74
C LEU A 67 1.05 4.14 -1.39
N GLN A 68 2.22 3.68 -0.95
CA GLN A 68 3.49 4.20 -1.43
C GLN A 68 4.63 3.22 -1.16
N VAL A 69 5.50 3.01 -2.15
CA VAL A 69 6.75 2.25 -1.96
C VAL A 69 7.69 3.03 -1.05
N ARG A 70 8.32 2.31 -0.15
CA ARG A 70 9.46 2.79 0.60
C ARG A 70 10.77 2.27 0.01
N ASP A 71 10.86 0.96 -0.17
CA ASP A 71 11.95 0.33 -0.89
C ASP A 71 11.49 -0.98 -1.55
N LEU A 72 12.16 -1.36 -2.62
CA LEU A 72 11.91 -2.57 -3.38
C LEU A 72 13.24 -3.17 -3.84
N TYR A 73 13.44 -4.45 -3.56
CA TYR A 73 14.62 -5.18 -3.97
C TYR A 73 14.27 -6.62 -4.36
N ILE A 74 15.12 -7.22 -5.16
CA ILE A 74 15.04 -8.65 -5.49
C ILE A 74 16.22 -9.39 -4.87
N LEU A 75 16.04 -10.69 -4.62
CA LEU A 75 17.12 -11.59 -4.28
C LEU A 75 17.51 -12.40 -5.51
N SER A 76 18.78 -12.38 -5.85
CA SER A 76 19.38 -13.30 -6.81
C SER A 76 20.44 -14.13 -6.04
N GLY A 77 20.06 -15.37 -5.73
CA GLY A 77 20.81 -16.16 -4.75
C GLY A 77 20.77 -15.50 -3.36
N SER A 78 21.93 -15.21 -2.80
CA SER A 78 22.07 -14.52 -1.50
C SER A 78 22.28 -13.01 -1.63
N THR A 79 22.34 -12.47 -2.84
CA THR A 79 22.64 -11.05 -3.08
C THR A 79 21.36 -10.23 -3.24
N LYS A 80 21.29 -9.12 -2.50
CA LYS A 80 20.21 -8.14 -2.65
C LYS A 80 20.53 -7.18 -3.79
N HIS A 81 19.57 -7.08 -4.72
CA HIS A 81 19.60 -6.11 -5.82
C HIS A 81 18.47 -5.10 -5.62
N PRO A 82 18.76 -3.89 -5.13
CA PRO A 82 17.76 -2.84 -4.99
C PRO A 82 17.30 -2.38 -6.37
N LEU A 83 15.98 -2.24 -6.52
CA LEU A 83 15.37 -1.74 -7.75
C LEU A 83 15.26 -0.21 -7.67
N ARG A 84 15.66 0.48 -8.73
CA ARG A 84 15.60 1.94 -8.81
C ARG A 84 14.24 2.37 -9.37
N TYR A 85 13.60 3.32 -8.71
CA TYR A 85 12.41 3.97 -9.30
C TYR A 85 12.82 4.83 -10.49
N MET A 86 12.09 4.70 -11.58
CA MET A 86 12.16 5.55 -12.77
C MET A 86 10.78 6.09 -13.08
N THR A 87 10.71 7.32 -13.61
CA THR A 87 9.43 7.82 -14.11
C THR A 87 9.01 7.03 -15.36
N PRO A 88 7.70 6.96 -15.66
CA PRO A 88 7.25 6.28 -16.88
C PRO A 88 7.95 6.77 -18.15
N SER A 89 8.13 8.08 -18.28
CA SER A 89 8.81 8.68 -19.45
C SER A 89 10.29 8.26 -19.54
N GLN A 90 11.01 8.19 -18.42
CA GLN A 90 12.40 7.71 -18.40
C GLN A 90 12.47 6.23 -18.78
N MET A 91 11.52 5.44 -18.28
CA MET A 91 11.46 4.01 -18.60
C MET A 91 11.18 3.77 -20.08
N ASP A 92 10.29 4.53 -20.68
CA ASP A 92 9.97 4.44 -22.11
C ASP A 92 11.13 4.85 -23.00
N GLN A 93 11.95 5.82 -22.59
CA GLN A 93 13.18 6.20 -23.31
C GLN A 93 14.20 5.07 -23.34
N VAL A 94 14.34 4.32 -22.26
CA VAL A 94 15.31 3.19 -22.15
C VAL A 94 14.75 1.92 -22.80
N LYS A 95 13.42 1.79 -22.90
CA LYS A 95 12.76 0.58 -23.44
C LYS A 95 13.20 0.20 -24.85
N GLY A 96 13.56 1.16 -25.68
CA GLY A 96 14.03 0.91 -27.07
C GLY A 96 15.31 0.07 -27.17
N THR A 97 16.06 -0.08 -26.08
CA THR A 97 17.30 -0.87 -25.99
C THR A 97 17.18 -2.08 -25.06
N SER A 98 16.00 -2.29 -24.47
CA SER A 98 15.82 -3.28 -23.41
C SER A 98 15.62 -4.68 -23.97
N THR A 99 16.59 -5.51 -23.69
CA THR A 99 16.52 -6.98 -23.73
C THR A 99 15.85 -7.51 -22.45
N THR A 100 15.51 -8.78 -22.42
CA THR A 100 15.15 -9.49 -21.19
C THR A 100 16.38 -9.65 -20.29
N GLY A 101 16.18 -9.65 -18.97
CA GLY A 101 17.26 -9.82 -18.00
C GLY A 101 16.79 -9.60 -16.57
N VAL A 102 17.75 -9.55 -15.64
CA VAL A 102 17.46 -9.27 -14.23
C VAL A 102 16.91 -7.85 -14.08
N PRO A 103 15.72 -7.65 -13.52
CA PRO A 103 15.17 -6.33 -13.30
C PRO A 103 16.08 -5.45 -12.43
N SER A 104 16.28 -4.22 -12.85
CA SER A 104 17.10 -3.22 -12.14
C SER A 104 16.32 -1.95 -11.79
N SER A 105 15.21 -1.74 -12.47
CA SER A 105 14.38 -0.55 -12.30
C SER A 105 12.90 -0.89 -12.33
N TYR A 106 12.10 -0.03 -11.73
CA TYR A 106 10.65 -0.16 -11.74
C TYR A 106 9.98 1.21 -11.87
N THR A 107 8.74 1.19 -12.33
CA THR A 107 7.80 2.31 -12.24
C THR A 107 6.44 1.82 -11.77
N ILE A 108 5.55 2.74 -11.47
CA ILE A 108 4.17 2.45 -11.09
C ILE A 108 3.26 3.10 -12.12
N LEU A 109 2.37 2.29 -12.71
CA LEU A 109 1.36 2.72 -13.66
C LEU A 109 0.00 2.17 -13.24
N GLY A 110 -0.89 3.07 -12.79
CA GLY A 110 -2.17 2.65 -12.24
C GLY A 110 -1.97 1.73 -11.04
N ASP A 111 -2.54 0.54 -11.10
CA ASP A 111 -2.49 -0.47 -10.03
C ASP A 111 -1.40 -1.54 -10.25
N THR A 112 -0.39 -1.23 -11.09
CA THR A 112 0.66 -2.19 -11.41
C THR A 112 2.05 -1.60 -11.28
N PHE A 113 3.00 -2.45 -10.86
CA PHE A 113 4.41 -2.24 -11.12
C PHE A 113 4.73 -2.57 -12.57
N ARG A 114 5.69 -1.86 -13.14
CA ARG A 114 6.33 -2.21 -14.40
C ARG A 114 7.83 -2.26 -14.17
N PHE A 115 8.46 -3.36 -14.61
CA PHE A 115 9.87 -3.66 -14.40
C PHE A 115 10.69 -3.51 -15.67
N MET A 116 11.95 -3.14 -15.50
CA MET A 116 12.89 -3.02 -16.60
C MET A 116 14.31 -3.42 -16.15
N PRO A 117 15.05 -4.25 -16.96
CA PRO A 117 14.56 -4.99 -18.12
C PRO A 117 13.38 -5.94 -17.81
N LYS A 118 12.67 -6.40 -18.83
CA LYS A 118 11.67 -7.46 -18.65
C LYS A 118 12.36 -8.67 -18.01
N PRO A 119 11.79 -9.28 -16.96
CA PRO A 119 12.38 -10.47 -16.34
C PRO A 119 12.65 -11.59 -17.34
N ASP A 120 13.80 -12.22 -17.22
CA ASP A 120 14.20 -13.41 -17.98
C ASP A 120 13.95 -14.71 -17.21
N ALA A 121 13.61 -14.59 -15.93
CA ALA A 121 13.25 -15.67 -15.01
C ALA A 121 12.29 -15.15 -13.94
N SER A 122 11.81 -16.06 -13.11
CA SER A 122 11.00 -15.69 -11.92
C SER A 122 11.91 -15.26 -10.77
N TYR A 123 11.71 -14.04 -10.28
CA TYR A 123 12.46 -13.46 -9.15
C TYR A 123 11.53 -13.21 -7.97
N THR A 124 12.03 -13.43 -6.76
CA THR A 124 11.32 -13.01 -5.55
C THR A 124 11.68 -11.57 -5.24
N GLY A 125 10.72 -10.67 -5.37
CA GLY A 125 10.80 -9.29 -4.95
C GLY A 125 10.36 -9.12 -3.50
N TYR A 126 11.04 -8.25 -2.76
CA TYR A 126 10.69 -7.83 -1.40
C TYR A 126 10.38 -6.34 -1.42
N ILE A 127 9.17 -6.02 -1.04
CA ILE A 127 8.69 -4.65 -1.01
C ILE A 127 8.39 -4.22 0.42
N ASN A 128 8.97 -3.09 0.84
CA ASN A 128 8.54 -2.35 2.02
C ASN A 128 7.72 -1.16 1.54
N TYR A 129 6.50 -1.06 2.03
CA TYR A 129 5.56 -0.04 1.57
C TYR A 129 4.65 0.44 2.69
N TYR A 130 4.05 1.60 2.48
CA TYR A 130 2.97 2.08 3.32
C TYR A 130 1.67 1.41 2.87
N LYS A 131 1.06 0.65 3.79
CA LYS A 131 -0.26 0.05 3.62
C LYS A 131 -1.30 0.94 4.31
N LYS A 132 -2.45 1.11 3.69
CA LYS A 132 -3.59 1.78 4.35
C LYS A 132 -3.98 1.01 5.62
N PHE A 133 -4.43 1.70 6.62
CA PHE A 133 -5.01 1.08 7.81
C PHE A 133 -6.21 0.21 7.41
N ASP A 134 -6.34 -0.92 8.07
CA ASP A 134 -7.54 -1.75 7.93
C ASP A 134 -8.71 -0.98 8.57
N THR A 135 -9.87 -0.97 7.89
CA THR A 135 -11.04 -0.23 8.37
C THR A 135 -11.50 -0.74 9.73
N LEU A 136 -11.82 0.20 10.63
CA LEU A 136 -12.44 -0.12 11.90
C LEU A 136 -13.83 -0.75 11.68
N SER A 137 -14.12 -1.79 12.43
CA SER A 137 -15.39 -2.51 12.41
C SER A 137 -15.62 -3.17 13.77
N ASP A 138 -16.77 -3.80 13.96
CA ASP A 138 -17.06 -4.55 15.18
C ASP A 138 -16.13 -5.78 15.36
N THR A 139 -15.48 -6.26 14.27
CA THR A 139 -14.50 -7.34 14.29
C THR A 139 -13.06 -6.83 14.31
N ASN A 140 -12.79 -5.65 13.73
CA ASN A 140 -11.52 -4.94 13.81
C ASN A 140 -11.71 -3.67 14.65
N THR A 141 -11.52 -3.79 15.95
CA THR A 141 -11.87 -2.73 16.90
C THR A 141 -10.75 -1.73 17.16
N THR A 142 -9.53 -2.02 16.71
CA THR A 142 -8.33 -1.20 16.91
C THR A 142 -7.43 -1.19 15.68
N ASN A 143 -6.75 -0.08 15.41
CA ASN A 143 -5.74 0.11 14.36
C ASN A 143 -4.35 0.33 14.94
#